data_56bc86275502a51d6b5eaf9e21c5d3d3
#
_entry.id   56bc86275502a51d6b5eaf9e21c5d3d3
#
_cell.length_a   1.000
_cell.length_b   1.000
_cell.length_c   1.000
_cell.angle_alpha   90.00
_cell.angle_beta   90.00
_cell.angle_gamma   90.00
#
_symmetry.space_group_name_H-M   'P 1'
#
loop_
_entity.id
_entity.type
_entity.pdbx_description
1 polymer ?
#
loop_
_entity_poly.entity_id
_entity_poly.type
_entity_poly.pdbx_seq_one_letter_code
_entity_poly.pdbx_strand_id
1 'polypeptide(L)'
;MPGIFRTVSRRSLLKVLLALPFVKFLEHYLAPLLGSNTDTVMAAAPALKVAKVSELKQPWSSASFTYRVKREIPDVYKKKTLVEESIPGLVVRMPDELADKSGGVKGKFRVVDLHCTHERCVATYVTDNSEIRALADLSPKNPVVYCPCHRSVFDPAEGEKVIKGPAKAPLWKFDFDIKGDDIMVTGLDAKASTWDPGRPGSLGSEYPVRPGEPGL
;
A
#
# COMPACT_ATOMS: atom_id res chain seq x y z
N MET A 1 29.85 -40.79 -33.38
CA MET A 1 29.41 -39.37 -33.51
C MET A 1 30.52 -38.51 -32.94
N PRO A 2 31.22 -37.68 -33.72
CA PRO A 2 32.31 -36.84 -33.19
C PRO A 2 31.76 -35.52 -32.63
N GLY A 3 32.16 -35.21 -31.40
CA GLY A 3 31.79 -33.98 -30.69
C GLY A 3 32.42 -32.75 -31.33
N ILE A 4 31.59 -31.74 -31.57
CA ILE A 4 32.01 -30.45 -32.11
C ILE A 4 32.54 -29.60 -30.95
N PHE A 5 33.85 -29.65 -30.70
CA PHE A 5 34.52 -28.62 -29.89
C PHE A 5 34.70 -27.36 -30.74
N ARG A 6 33.85 -26.36 -30.54
CA ARG A 6 34.10 -25.02 -31.12
C ARG A 6 35.28 -24.39 -30.37
N THR A 7 36.42 -24.29 -31.05
CA THR A 7 37.60 -23.59 -30.57
C THR A 7 37.28 -22.11 -30.50
N VAL A 8 37.23 -21.56 -29.28
CA VAL A 8 37.10 -20.10 -29.06
C VAL A 8 38.41 -19.46 -29.52
N SER A 9 38.32 -18.50 -30.47
CA SER A 9 39.47 -17.78 -30.99
C SER A 9 40.14 -16.96 -29.88
N ARG A 10 41.49 -16.98 -29.86
CA ARG A 10 42.29 -16.15 -28.92
C ARG A 10 41.89 -14.65 -28.94
N ARG A 11 41.48 -14.15 -30.11
CA ARG A 11 41.00 -12.77 -30.27
C ARG A 11 39.66 -12.53 -29.58
N SER A 12 38.78 -13.51 -29.53
CA SER A 12 37.51 -13.43 -28.83
C SER A 12 37.69 -13.46 -27.31
N LEU A 13 38.64 -14.29 -26.82
CA LEU A 13 38.98 -14.36 -25.41
C LEU A 13 39.60 -13.04 -24.89
N LEU A 14 40.46 -12.41 -25.71
CA LEU A 14 41.06 -11.12 -25.35
C LEU A 14 40.02 -9.99 -25.24
N LYS A 15 39.02 -9.99 -26.14
CA LYS A 15 37.92 -8.98 -26.10
C LYS A 15 37.06 -9.14 -24.86
N VAL A 16 36.79 -10.34 -24.40
CA VAL A 16 36.03 -10.62 -23.18
C VAL A 16 36.83 -10.24 -21.95
N LEU A 17 38.12 -10.52 -21.90
CA LEU A 17 39.01 -10.18 -20.79
C LEU A 17 39.24 -8.66 -20.65
N LEU A 18 39.23 -7.91 -21.74
CA LEU A 18 39.35 -6.44 -21.71
C LEU A 18 38.03 -5.75 -21.36
N ALA A 19 36.88 -6.39 -21.57
CA ALA A 19 35.56 -5.84 -21.22
C ALA A 19 35.20 -6.00 -19.74
N LEU A 20 35.74 -7.00 -19.05
CA LEU A 20 35.44 -7.28 -17.64
C LEU A 20 35.78 -6.13 -16.66
N PRO A 21 36.96 -5.47 -16.76
CA PRO A 21 37.24 -4.33 -15.89
C PRO A 21 36.36 -3.12 -16.21
N PHE A 22 35.93 -2.94 -17.45
CA PHE A 22 35.06 -1.84 -17.85
C PHE A 22 33.64 -2.03 -17.34
N VAL A 23 33.12 -3.26 -17.34
CA VAL A 23 31.80 -3.58 -16.76
C VAL A 23 31.80 -3.36 -15.26
N LYS A 24 32.86 -3.81 -14.54
CA LYS A 24 32.99 -3.55 -13.10
C LYS A 24 33.19 -2.08 -12.76
N PHE A 25 33.91 -1.35 -13.62
CA PHE A 25 34.05 0.10 -13.49
C PHE A 25 32.70 0.80 -13.68
N LEU A 26 31.89 0.39 -14.66
CA LEU A 26 30.55 0.91 -14.88
C LEU A 26 29.62 0.65 -13.67
N GLU A 27 29.64 -0.57 -13.13
CA GLU A 27 28.86 -0.90 -11.93
C GLU A 27 29.30 -0.10 -10.71
N HIS A 28 30.60 0.10 -10.52
CA HIS A 28 31.13 0.79 -9.33
C HIS A 28 30.92 2.30 -9.35
N TYR A 29 31.01 2.94 -10.52
CA TYR A 29 30.97 4.39 -10.64
C TYR A 29 29.66 4.95 -11.18
N LEU A 30 28.89 4.18 -11.96
CA LEU A 30 27.59 4.63 -12.50
C LEU A 30 26.39 4.17 -11.67
N ALA A 31 26.47 3.06 -10.94
CA ALA A 31 25.39 2.64 -10.07
C ALA A 31 24.99 3.69 -9.02
N PRO A 32 25.92 4.42 -8.40
CA PRO A 32 25.57 5.52 -7.50
C PRO A 32 24.93 6.73 -8.20
N LEU A 33 25.23 6.94 -9.49
CA LEU A 33 24.69 8.05 -10.29
C LEU A 33 23.31 7.72 -10.89
N LEU A 34 23.02 6.44 -11.08
CA LEU A 34 21.72 5.97 -11.58
C LEU A 34 20.68 5.84 -10.47
N GLY A 35 20.99 6.34 -9.25
CA GLY A 35 20.08 6.30 -8.13
C GLY A 35 19.59 4.86 -7.90
N SER A 36 20.34 4.06 -7.17
CA SER A 36 19.75 2.87 -6.58
C SER A 36 18.63 3.37 -5.69
N ASN A 37 17.40 3.33 -6.18
CA ASN A 37 16.25 3.28 -5.31
C ASN A 37 16.54 2.11 -4.37
N THR A 38 17.05 2.40 -3.20
CA THR A 38 17.02 1.45 -2.11
C THR A 38 15.54 1.31 -1.79
N ASP A 39 14.87 0.46 -2.56
CA ASP A 39 13.58 -0.05 -2.16
C ASP A 39 13.75 -0.48 -0.72
N THR A 40 13.05 0.22 0.15
CA THR A 40 12.97 -0.18 1.56
C THR A 40 12.33 -1.56 1.50
N VAL A 41 13.16 -2.60 1.58
CA VAL A 41 12.68 -3.99 1.56
C VAL A 41 11.86 -4.13 2.83
N MET A 42 10.56 -3.92 2.69
CA MET A 42 9.62 -4.29 3.73
C MET A 42 9.75 -5.79 3.88
N ALA A 43 10.25 -6.24 5.00
CA ALA A 43 10.19 -7.66 5.33
C ALA A 43 8.73 -8.08 5.15
N ALA A 44 8.48 -9.01 4.23
CA ALA A 44 7.13 -9.44 3.92
C ALA A 44 6.47 -9.87 5.23
N ALA A 45 5.52 -9.07 5.71
CA ALA A 45 4.78 -9.45 6.90
C ALA A 45 4.02 -10.75 6.57
N PRO A 46 3.91 -11.69 7.51
CA PRO A 46 3.20 -12.92 7.27
C PRO A 46 1.75 -12.62 6.87
N ALA A 47 1.21 -13.40 5.95
CA ALA A 47 -0.17 -13.26 5.54
C ALA A 47 -1.11 -13.35 6.76
N LEU A 48 -1.95 -12.34 6.94
CA LEU A 48 -2.86 -12.22 8.08
C LEU A 48 -4.28 -12.59 7.66
N LYS A 49 -4.89 -13.57 8.33
CA LYS A 49 -6.33 -13.81 8.20
C LYS A 49 -7.10 -12.67 8.88
N VAL A 50 -7.98 -12.02 8.13
CA VAL A 50 -8.70 -10.81 8.58
C VAL A 50 -10.22 -11.02 8.70
N ALA A 51 -10.80 -11.93 7.91
CA ALA A 51 -12.22 -12.26 7.95
C ALA A 51 -12.48 -13.59 7.23
N LYS A 52 -13.72 -14.04 7.25
CA LYS A 52 -14.21 -15.12 6.39
C LYS A 52 -15.22 -14.59 5.38
N VAL A 53 -15.18 -15.13 4.17
CA VAL A 53 -16.17 -14.84 3.13
C VAL A 53 -17.59 -15.19 3.62
N SER A 54 -17.72 -16.31 4.34
CA SER A 54 -19.01 -16.78 4.90
C SER A 54 -19.57 -15.89 6.02
N GLU A 55 -18.76 -15.06 6.65
CA GLU A 55 -19.18 -14.07 7.67
C GLU A 55 -19.68 -12.77 7.03
N LEU A 56 -19.17 -12.42 5.86
CA LEU A 56 -19.50 -11.18 5.14
C LEU A 56 -20.45 -11.43 3.97
N LYS A 57 -21.65 -11.93 4.27
CA LYS A 57 -22.64 -12.34 3.25
C LYS A 57 -23.45 -11.18 2.67
N GLN A 58 -23.78 -10.22 3.52
CA GLN A 58 -24.63 -9.10 3.11
C GLN A 58 -23.81 -8.00 2.43
N PRO A 59 -24.37 -7.33 1.41
CA PRO A 59 -23.79 -6.11 0.88
C PRO A 59 -23.47 -5.13 2.00
N TRP A 60 -22.30 -4.50 1.91
CA TRP A 60 -21.79 -3.52 2.87
C TRP A 60 -21.47 -4.08 4.26
N SER A 61 -21.62 -5.40 4.50
CA SER A 61 -21.04 -6.00 5.71
C SER A 61 -19.53 -5.83 5.73
N SER A 62 -18.98 -5.68 6.92
CA SER A 62 -17.57 -5.34 7.08
C SER A 62 -16.94 -6.02 8.30
N ALA A 63 -15.62 -6.12 8.29
CA ALA A 63 -14.80 -6.53 9.41
C ALA A 63 -13.57 -5.64 9.54
N SER A 64 -13.31 -5.15 10.74
CA SER A 64 -12.10 -4.38 11.04
C SER A 64 -10.98 -5.30 11.51
N PHE A 65 -9.73 -4.94 11.19
CA PHE A 65 -8.55 -5.68 11.63
C PHE A 65 -7.38 -4.72 11.89
N THR A 66 -6.31 -5.22 12.49
CA THR A 66 -5.05 -4.50 12.63
C THR A 66 -3.94 -5.28 11.95
N TYR A 67 -3.27 -4.66 10.99
CA TYR A 67 -2.12 -5.21 10.32
C TYR A 67 -0.84 -4.65 10.93
N ARG A 68 0.07 -5.52 11.37
CA ARG A 68 1.33 -5.10 11.98
C ARG A 68 2.47 -5.33 11.02
N VAL A 69 3.25 -4.29 10.78
CA VAL A 69 4.44 -4.34 9.93
C VAL A 69 5.66 -3.85 10.70
N LYS A 70 6.82 -4.43 10.41
CA LYS A 70 8.09 -3.90 10.86
C LYS A 70 8.78 -3.25 9.67
N ARG A 71 9.16 -2.00 9.81
CA ARG A 71 9.88 -1.27 8.76
C ARG A 71 11.02 -0.46 9.34
N GLU A 72 12.06 -0.30 8.52
CA GLU A 72 13.17 0.58 8.85
C GLU A 72 12.80 2.01 8.47
N ILE A 73 12.84 2.91 9.44
CA ILE A 73 12.64 4.35 9.23
C ILE A 73 13.98 5.04 9.47
N PRO A 74 14.50 5.84 8.54
CA PRO A 74 15.68 6.65 8.78
C PRO A 74 15.34 7.76 9.79
N ASP A 75 16.13 7.88 10.85
CA ASP A 75 16.05 9.01 11.75
C ASP A 75 16.67 10.28 11.13
N VAL A 76 16.63 11.40 11.87
CA VAL A 76 17.20 12.68 11.42
C VAL A 76 18.70 12.62 11.13
N TYR A 77 19.40 11.61 11.65
CA TYR A 77 20.83 11.34 11.40
C TYR A 77 21.08 10.29 10.32
N LYS A 78 20.04 9.90 9.57
CA LYS A 78 20.03 8.82 8.55
C LYS A 78 20.35 7.44 9.14
N LYS A 79 20.27 7.26 10.46
CA LYS A 79 20.38 5.95 11.09
C LYS A 79 19.05 5.23 10.94
N LYS A 80 19.07 4.03 10.41
CA LYS A 80 17.86 3.21 10.25
C LYS A 80 17.44 2.64 11.61
N THR A 81 16.22 2.90 11.98
CA THR A 81 15.59 2.35 13.19
C THR A 81 14.42 1.45 12.77
N LEU A 82 14.40 0.24 13.29
CA LEU A 82 13.29 -0.69 13.07
C LEU A 82 12.11 -0.28 13.93
N VAL A 83 11.01 0.08 13.28
CA VAL A 83 9.76 0.49 13.95
C VAL A 83 8.67 -0.53 13.63
N GLU A 84 7.91 -0.94 14.64
CA GLU A 84 6.69 -1.70 14.46
C GLU A 84 5.51 -0.73 14.34
N GLU A 85 4.80 -0.82 13.24
CA GLU A 85 3.63 0.00 12.95
C GLU A 85 2.37 -0.87 12.95
N SER A 86 1.31 -0.38 13.58
CA SER A 86 -0.02 -0.99 13.59
C SER A 86 -0.93 -0.20 12.67
N ILE A 87 -1.37 -0.84 11.59
CA ILE A 87 -2.19 -0.23 10.54
C ILE A 87 -3.63 -0.73 10.70
N PRO A 88 -4.60 0.14 11.02
CA PRO A 88 -6.00 -0.23 11.08
C PRO A 88 -6.51 -0.50 9.68
N GLY A 89 -7.16 -1.63 9.50
CA GLY A 89 -7.71 -2.05 8.22
C GLY A 89 -9.18 -2.39 8.29
N LEU A 90 -9.83 -2.36 7.13
CA LEU A 90 -11.23 -2.69 6.96
C LEU A 90 -11.42 -3.58 5.74
N VAL A 91 -12.15 -4.67 5.92
CA VAL A 91 -12.72 -5.46 4.82
C VAL A 91 -14.17 -5.05 4.63
N VAL A 92 -14.58 -4.74 3.39
CA VAL A 92 -15.97 -4.43 3.04
C VAL A 92 -16.44 -5.36 1.95
N ARG A 93 -17.61 -5.97 2.13
CA ARG A 93 -18.33 -6.73 1.11
C ARG A 93 -19.08 -5.77 0.19
N MET A 94 -18.68 -5.71 -1.06
CA MET A 94 -19.35 -4.88 -2.08
C MET A 94 -20.65 -5.52 -2.55
N PRO A 95 -21.69 -4.73 -2.88
CA PRO A 95 -22.83 -5.20 -3.66
C PRO A 95 -22.37 -5.85 -4.97
N ASP A 96 -23.12 -6.84 -5.47
CA ASP A 96 -22.71 -7.60 -6.65
C ASP A 96 -22.64 -6.73 -7.92
N GLU A 97 -23.42 -5.66 -7.99
CA GLU A 97 -23.38 -4.67 -9.08
C GLU A 97 -22.14 -3.78 -9.07
N LEU A 98 -21.52 -3.60 -7.90
CA LEU A 98 -20.30 -2.81 -7.69
C LEU A 98 -19.04 -3.68 -7.56
N ALA A 99 -19.19 -5.00 -7.58
CA ALA A 99 -18.10 -5.93 -7.51
C ALA A 99 -17.26 -5.92 -8.81
N ASP A 100 -15.95 -6.11 -8.68
CA ASP A 100 -15.10 -6.37 -9.84
C ASP A 100 -15.36 -7.78 -10.36
N LYS A 101 -16.09 -7.87 -11.48
CA LYS A 101 -16.48 -9.15 -12.08
C LYS A 101 -15.31 -9.99 -12.56
N SER A 102 -14.17 -9.35 -12.88
CA SER A 102 -12.96 -10.05 -13.32
C SER A 102 -12.25 -10.77 -12.17
N GLY A 103 -12.42 -10.29 -10.93
CA GLY A 103 -11.79 -10.82 -9.73
C GLY A 103 -12.52 -12.02 -9.08
N GLY A 104 -13.62 -12.49 -9.63
CA GLY A 104 -14.39 -13.59 -9.03
C GLY A 104 -14.83 -13.28 -7.60
N VAL A 105 -14.62 -14.24 -6.65
CA VAL A 105 -14.96 -14.02 -5.23
C VAL A 105 -14.16 -12.87 -4.63
N LYS A 106 -12.87 -12.75 -4.95
CA LYS A 106 -12.00 -11.66 -4.50
C LYS A 106 -12.54 -10.29 -4.92
N GLY A 107 -13.07 -10.17 -6.15
CA GLY A 107 -13.62 -8.92 -6.67
C GLY A 107 -14.83 -8.38 -5.91
N LYS A 108 -15.42 -9.20 -5.05
CA LYS A 108 -16.54 -8.80 -4.19
C LYS A 108 -16.11 -8.07 -2.92
N PHE A 109 -14.82 -7.93 -2.67
CA PHE A 109 -14.30 -7.32 -1.45
C PHE A 109 -13.42 -6.12 -1.74
N ARG A 110 -13.45 -5.15 -0.83
CA ARG A 110 -12.45 -4.09 -0.70
C ARG A 110 -11.74 -4.27 0.62
N VAL A 111 -10.40 -4.15 0.60
CA VAL A 111 -9.59 -4.22 1.81
C VAL A 111 -8.74 -2.97 1.85
N VAL A 112 -9.02 -2.09 2.81
CA VAL A 112 -8.47 -0.74 2.83
C VAL A 112 -7.79 -0.40 4.15
N ASP A 113 -6.78 0.45 4.09
CA ASP A 113 -6.17 1.11 5.23
C ASP A 113 -7.11 2.23 5.71
N LEU A 114 -7.40 2.25 6.99
CA LEU A 114 -8.24 3.29 7.59
C LEU A 114 -7.48 4.56 7.97
N HIS A 115 -6.18 4.66 7.71
CA HIS A 115 -5.50 5.93 7.84
C HIS A 115 -5.95 6.91 6.75
N CYS A 116 -6.49 8.03 7.19
CA CYS A 116 -6.87 9.13 6.31
C CYS A 116 -5.65 9.65 5.54
N THR A 117 -5.77 9.76 4.24
CA THR A 117 -4.67 10.23 3.36
C THR A 117 -4.39 11.74 3.47
N HIS A 118 -5.12 12.46 4.33
CA HIS A 118 -4.81 13.84 4.68
C HIS A 118 -3.69 13.91 5.73
N GLU A 119 -3.96 13.47 6.97
CA GLU A 119 -3.02 13.56 8.11
C GLU A 119 -2.99 12.28 8.96
N ARG A 120 -3.27 11.12 8.37
CA ARG A 120 -3.23 9.80 9.02
C ARG A 120 -4.14 9.58 10.23
N CYS A 121 -5.09 10.46 10.51
CA CYS A 121 -6.10 10.14 11.49
C CYS A 121 -6.81 8.84 11.12
N VAL A 122 -7.18 8.05 12.11
CA VAL A 122 -7.95 6.82 11.88
C VAL A 122 -9.38 7.20 11.49
N ALA A 123 -9.79 6.75 10.30
CA ALA A 123 -11.13 6.95 9.78
C ALA A 123 -12.06 5.82 10.23
N THR A 124 -13.35 6.07 10.19
CA THR A 124 -14.41 5.16 10.65
C THR A 124 -15.32 4.80 9.48
N TYR A 125 -15.72 3.54 9.40
CA TYR A 125 -16.72 3.09 8.42
C TYR A 125 -18.10 3.39 8.94
N VAL A 126 -18.92 4.11 8.14
CA VAL A 126 -20.26 4.55 8.50
C VAL A 126 -21.26 4.03 7.47
N THR A 127 -22.20 3.25 7.94
CA THR A 127 -23.28 2.64 7.12
C THR A 127 -24.58 3.41 7.16
N ASP A 128 -24.75 4.26 8.17
CA ASP A 128 -25.96 5.09 8.31
C ASP A 128 -25.74 6.47 7.63
N ASN A 129 -26.49 6.69 6.54
CA ASN A 129 -26.43 7.95 5.80
C ASN A 129 -26.94 9.15 6.59
N SER A 130 -27.78 8.94 7.60
CA SER A 130 -28.27 10.02 8.48
C SER A 130 -27.14 10.52 9.39
N GLU A 131 -26.29 9.62 9.86
CA GLU A 131 -25.10 9.94 10.63
C GLU A 131 -24.11 10.77 9.80
N ILE A 132 -23.81 10.37 8.57
CA ILE A 132 -22.93 11.14 7.68
C ILE A 132 -23.51 12.50 7.34
N ARG A 133 -24.80 12.63 7.20
CA ARG A 133 -25.44 13.94 6.99
C ARG A 133 -25.18 14.87 8.17
N ALA A 134 -25.27 14.36 9.39
CA ALA A 134 -25.00 15.15 10.59
C ALA A 134 -23.52 15.49 10.75
N LEU A 135 -22.61 14.54 10.51
CA LEU A 135 -21.17 14.68 10.72
C LEU A 135 -20.48 15.51 9.62
N ALA A 136 -20.87 15.32 8.39
CA ALA A 136 -20.17 15.87 7.23
C ALA A 136 -21.02 16.73 6.31
N ASP A 137 -22.29 16.95 6.62
CA ASP A 137 -23.22 17.67 5.73
C ASP A 137 -23.16 17.11 4.29
N LEU A 138 -23.30 15.79 4.19
CA LEU A 138 -23.23 15.02 2.95
C LEU A 138 -24.27 13.92 2.99
N SER A 139 -24.93 13.65 1.87
CA SER A 139 -25.90 12.56 1.72
C SER A 139 -25.43 11.58 0.67
N PRO A 140 -24.46 10.70 0.99
CA PRO A 140 -23.95 9.72 0.04
C PRO A 140 -25.03 8.65 -0.26
N LYS A 141 -24.94 8.03 -1.43
CA LYS A 141 -25.82 6.91 -1.78
C LYS A 141 -25.46 5.62 -1.07
N ASN A 142 -24.19 5.44 -0.78
CA ASN A 142 -23.59 4.23 -0.23
C ASN A 142 -22.94 4.49 1.12
N PRO A 143 -22.66 3.45 1.93
CA PRO A 143 -21.79 3.55 3.08
C PRO A 143 -20.44 4.15 2.71
N VAL A 144 -19.86 4.90 3.64
CA VAL A 144 -18.61 5.65 3.41
C VAL A 144 -17.60 5.43 4.53
N VAL A 145 -16.35 5.77 4.26
CA VAL A 145 -15.32 5.90 5.30
C VAL A 145 -15.15 7.37 5.63
N TYR A 146 -15.37 7.73 6.90
CA TYR A 146 -15.35 9.10 7.40
C TYR A 146 -14.16 9.34 8.32
N CYS A 147 -13.41 10.39 8.08
CA CYS A 147 -12.33 10.84 8.96
C CYS A 147 -12.82 11.96 9.90
N PRO A 148 -12.83 11.75 11.23
CA PRO A 148 -13.35 12.73 12.16
C PRO A 148 -12.47 13.97 12.33
N CYS A 149 -11.16 13.89 12.03
CA CYS A 149 -10.25 15.01 12.26
C CYS A 149 -10.59 16.23 11.40
N HIS A 150 -10.69 16.05 10.09
CA HIS A 150 -10.94 17.15 9.15
C HIS A 150 -12.08 16.86 8.17
N ARG A 151 -12.94 15.91 8.52
CA ARG A 151 -14.17 15.57 7.78
C ARG A 151 -13.95 15.12 6.34
N SER A 152 -12.82 14.46 6.05
CA SER A 152 -12.66 13.79 4.77
C SER A 152 -13.58 12.58 4.71
N VAL A 153 -14.24 12.40 3.56
CA VAL A 153 -15.17 11.30 3.29
C VAL A 153 -14.71 10.57 2.04
N PHE A 154 -14.63 9.26 2.13
CA PHE A 154 -14.18 8.37 1.06
C PHE A 154 -15.30 7.41 0.69
N ASP A 155 -15.53 7.21 -0.62
CA ASP A 155 -16.56 6.30 -1.14
C ASP A 155 -15.96 4.97 -1.62
N PRO A 156 -16.19 3.86 -0.89
CA PRO A 156 -15.73 2.54 -1.33
C PRO A 156 -16.35 2.07 -2.64
N ALA A 157 -17.53 2.56 -3.00
CA ALA A 157 -18.19 2.22 -4.27
C ALA A 157 -17.43 2.80 -5.47
N GLU A 158 -16.74 3.93 -5.30
CA GLU A 158 -15.97 4.61 -6.34
C GLU A 158 -14.44 4.40 -6.18
N GLY A 159 -14.03 3.28 -5.60
CA GLY A 159 -12.60 2.95 -5.45
C GLY A 159 -11.91 3.77 -4.38
N GLU A 160 -12.59 4.01 -3.26
CA GLU A 160 -12.10 4.75 -2.08
C GLU A 160 -11.79 6.23 -2.37
N LYS A 161 -12.42 6.77 -3.41
CA LYS A 161 -12.25 8.16 -3.84
C LYS A 161 -12.71 9.13 -2.75
N VAL A 162 -12.01 10.25 -2.63
CA VAL A 162 -12.43 11.37 -1.79
C VAL A 162 -13.65 12.04 -2.41
N ILE A 163 -14.75 12.12 -1.65
CA ILE A 163 -15.99 12.78 -2.08
C ILE A 163 -16.25 14.08 -1.30
N LYS A 164 -15.56 14.29 -0.16
CA LYS A 164 -15.58 15.52 0.64
C LYS A 164 -14.33 15.62 1.51
N GLY A 165 -13.93 16.83 1.86
CA GLY A 165 -12.86 17.13 2.80
C GLY A 165 -11.51 17.43 2.15
N PRO A 166 -10.47 17.66 2.97
CA PRO A 166 -9.17 18.11 2.48
C PRO A 166 -8.27 17.00 1.92
N ALA A 167 -8.58 15.71 2.15
CA ALA A 167 -7.80 14.62 1.56
C ALA A 167 -7.73 14.75 0.03
N LYS A 168 -6.56 14.49 -0.56
CA LYS A 168 -6.32 14.62 -2.00
C LYS A 168 -6.16 13.28 -2.71
N ALA A 169 -5.95 12.20 -1.96
CA ALA A 169 -5.76 10.86 -2.49
C ALA A 169 -6.82 9.91 -1.94
N PRO A 170 -7.19 8.85 -2.68
CA PRO A 170 -8.06 7.80 -2.15
C PRO A 170 -7.39 7.08 -0.97
N LEU A 171 -8.18 6.36 -0.17
CA LEU A 171 -7.60 5.48 0.83
C LEU A 171 -6.70 4.43 0.17
N TRP A 172 -5.63 4.06 0.85
CA TRP A 172 -4.76 2.98 0.42
C TRP A 172 -5.44 1.64 0.59
N LYS A 173 -4.98 0.67 -0.21
CA LYS A 173 -5.51 -0.69 -0.23
C LYS A 173 -4.49 -1.65 0.36
N PHE A 174 -5.00 -2.74 0.89
CA PHE A 174 -4.18 -3.90 1.17
C PHE A 174 -4.20 -4.86 -0.02
N ASP A 175 -3.07 -5.48 -0.29
CA ASP A 175 -3.03 -6.68 -1.10
C ASP A 175 -3.61 -7.84 -0.30
N PHE A 176 -4.48 -8.61 -0.91
CA PHE A 176 -5.10 -9.75 -0.24
C PHE A 176 -5.42 -10.87 -1.21
N ASP A 177 -5.63 -12.06 -0.67
CA ASP A 177 -6.10 -13.23 -1.40
C ASP A 177 -7.22 -13.95 -0.65
N ILE A 178 -7.97 -14.76 -1.38
CA ILE A 178 -8.98 -15.67 -0.81
C ILE A 178 -8.40 -17.08 -0.79
N LYS A 179 -8.29 -17.67 0.40
CA LYS A 179 -7.85 -19.07 0.59
C LYS A 179 -8.99 -19.89 1.21
N GLY A 180 -9.72 -20.63 0.37
CA GLY A 180 -10.96 -21.28 0.78
C GLY A 180 -12.00 -20.26 1.22
N ASP A 181 -12.35 -20.23 2.50
CA ASP A 181 -13.28 -19.28 3.11
C ASP A 181 -12.55 -18.07 3.76
N ASP A 182 -11.23 -18.10 3.83
CA ASP A 182 -10.46 -17.09 4.55
C ASP A 182 -10.01 -15.94 3.63
N ILE A 183 -10.22 -14.70 4.08
CA ILE A 183 -9.68 -13.48 3.48
C ILE A 183 -8.34 -13.21 4.15
N MET A 184 -7.26 -13.27 3.35
CA MET A 184 -5.88 -13.19 3.79
C MET A 184 -5.24 -11.92 3.28
N VAL A 185 -4.91 -10.96 4.14
CA VAL A 185 -4.08 -9.81 3.78
C VAL A 185 -2.64 -10.28 3.62
N THR A 186 -2.02 -9.96 2.49
CA THR A 186 -0.66 -10.37 2.12
C THR A 186 0.34 -9.23 2.16
N GLY A 187 -0.13 -7.98 2.16
CA GLY A 187 0.73 -6.80 2.20
C GLY A 187 -0.06 -5.51 2.07
N LEU A 188 0.67 -4.41 2.05
CA LEU A 188 0.16 -3.12 1.63
C LEU A 188 0.38 -2.98 0.12
N ASP A 189 -0.56 -2.32 -0.56
CA ASP A 189 -0.34 -1.94 -1.95
C ASP A 189 0.97 -1.13 -2.08
N ALA A 190 1.64 -1.29 -3.23
CA ALA A 190 2.96 -0.68 -3.46
C ALA A 190 2.97 0.85 -3.27
N LYS A 191 1.85 1.53 -3.51
CA LYS A 191 1.73 2.97 -3.30
C LYS A 191 1.68 3.33 -1.81
N ALA A 192 0.98 2.53 -1.01
CA ALA A 192 0.96 2.70 0.45
C ALA A 192 2.31 2.37 1.09
N SER A 193 3.03 1.39 0.55
CA SER A 193 4.35 0.98 1.05
C SER A 193 5.44 2.03 0.86
N THR A 194 5.29 2.92 -0.13
CA THR A 194 6.22 4.03 -0.39
C THR A 194 5.91 5.29 0.42
N TRP A 195 4.82 5.28 1.18
CA TRP A 195 4.44 6.42 1.96
C TRP A 195 5.29 6.55 3.22
N ASP A 196 5.98 7.67 3.34
CA ASP A 196 6.80 8.05 4.48
C ASP A 196 6.29 9.40 5.01
N PRO A 197 5.74 9.47 6.23
CA PRO A 197 5.19 10.70 6.79
C PRO A 197 6.22 11.82 6.94
N GLY A 198 7.51 11.47 6.98
CA GLY A 198 8.62 12.41 7.06
C GLY A 198 9.23 12.79 5.70
N ARG A 199 8.78 12.19 4.59
CA ARG A 199 9.37 12.44 3.27
C ARG A 199 8.50 13.41 2.48
N PRO A 200 8.99 14.62 2.15
CA PRO A 200 8.31 15.53 1.23
C PRO A 200 8.02 14.81 -0.10
N GLY A 201 6.77 14.86 -0.57
CA GLY A 201 6.36 14.23 -1.82
C GLY A 201 5.93 12.76 -1.71
N SER A 202 5.96 12.11 -0.52
CA SER A 202 5.26 10.85 -0.32
C SER A 202 3.75 11.06 -0.45
N LEU A 203 3.03 10.04 -0.99
CA LEU A 203 1.58 10.12 -1.12
C LEU A 203 0.94 10.39 0.25
N GLY A 204 0.31 11.55 0.40
CA GLY A 204 -0.26 12.02 1.66
C GLY A 204 0.52 13.13 2.38
N SER A 205 1.77 13.41 2.01
CA SER A 205 2.53 14.51 2.58
C SER A 205 2.42 15.80 1.76
N GLU A 206 1.23 16.33 1.57
CA GLU A 206 1.10 17.74 1.16
C GLU A 206 1.49 18.72 2.29
N TYR A 207 1.66 18.18 3.51
CA TYR A 207 2.14 18.93 4.66
C TYR A 207 3.46 18.33 5.15
N PRO A 208 4.57 19.07 5.07
CA PRO A 208 5.78 18.66 5.74
C PRO A 208 5.47 18.57 7.25
N VAL A 209 5.61 17.38 7.82
CA VAL A 209 5.64 17.24 9.28
C VAL A 209 6.79 18.12 9.75
N ARG A 210 6.47 19.16 10.50
CA ARG A 210 7.50 20.05 11.04
C ARG A 210 8.39 19.24 11.97
N PRO A 211 9.74 19.36 11.86
CA PRO A 211 10.62 18.68 12.78
C PRO A 211 10.27 19.08 14.22
N GLY A 212 9.86 18.12 15.05
CA GLY A 212 9.52 18.34 16.45
C GLY A 212 8.03 18.30 16.81
N GLU A 213 7.11 18.13 15.86
CA GLU A 213 5.72 17.81 16.20
C GLU A 213 5.60 16.31 16.47
N PRO A 214 5.13 15.89 17.66
CA PRO A 214 4.81 14.48 17.89
C PRO A 214 3.73 14.08 16.89
N GLY A 215 4.02 13.06 16.09
CA GLY A 215 3.01 12.45 15.23
C GLY A 215 1.82 12.02 16.09
N LEU A 216 0.68 12.66 15.90
CA LEU A 216 -0.60 12.32 16.52
C LEU A 216 -1.09 10.97 16.00
#